data_9133c068d789badc67dc18e78fe09ff1
#
_entry.id   9133c068d789badc67dc18e78fe09ff1
#
_cell.length_a   1.000
_cell.length_b   1.000
_cell.length_c   1.000
_cell.angle_alpha   90.00
_cell.angle_beta   90.00
_cell.angle_gamma   90.00
#
_symmetry.space_group_name_H-M   'P 1'
#
loop_
_entity.id
_entity.type
_entity.pdbx_description
1 polymer ?
#
loop_
_entity_poly.entity_id
_entity_poly.type
_entity_poly.pdbx_seq_one_letter_code
_entity_poly.pdbx_strand_id
1 'polypeptide(L)'
;MPAMMPTFFFVKDWKHEYRLFSAHPSSPLPADSSWIRKAWEVAKKKLMLLPQRTLRQEQAFARALKISEPAVGVLHGHADDKWINARFHYFLHKKRTQRLFIVVGEALLVPITGFLVWLPGPNVAFYAVALLLITHWLSFRGIRRLLRKDHAYEASPLLVEWERAVAEKRELDFPALLERIEKEYDLEGIRKILFA
;
A
#
# COMPACT_ATOMS: atom_id res chain seq x y z
N MET A 1 1.12 19.05 -21.99
CA MET A 1 0.37 17.92 -21.42
C MET A 1 0.09 18.26 -19.96
N PRO A 2 -1.15 18.28 -19.48
CA PRO A 2 -1.39 18.45 -18.05
C PRO A 2 -0.69 17.31 -17.32
N ALA A 3 0.11 17.65 -16.30
CA ALA A 3 0.77 16.66 -15.46
C ALA A 3 -0.33 15.77 -14.84
N MET A 4 -0.31 14.50 -15.22
CA MET A 4 -1.32 13.53 -14.77
C MET A 4 -1.17 13.38 -13.26
N MET A 5 -2.17 13.83 -12.50
CA MET A 5 -2.15 13.78 -11.05
C MET A 5 -1.93 12.34 -10.60
N PRO A 6 -0.97 12.08 -9.69
CA PRO A 6 -0.75 10.74 -9.18
C PRO A 6 -2.00 10.24 -8.45
N THR A 7 -2.56 9.14 -8.92
CA THR A 7 -3.86 8.65 -8.48
C THR A 7 -3.74 7.45 -7.56
N PHE A 8 -4.48 7.50 -6.47
CA PHE A 8 -4.68 6.40 -5.52
C PHE A 8 -6.12 5.92 -5.58
N PHE A 9 -6.32 4.66 -5.30
CA PHE A 9 -7.63 4.04 -5.16
C PHE A 9 -7.91 3.76 -3.70
N PHE A 10 -9.05 4.24 -3.21
CA PHE A 10 -9.49 4.03 -1.84
C PHE A 10 -10.89 3.40 -1.85
N VAL A 11 -10.94 2.08 -1.78
CA VAL A 11 -12.12 1.26 -2.07
C VAL A 11 -12.31 0.19 -1.00
N LYS A 12 -13.55 -0.16 -0.70
CA LYS A 12 -13.87 -1.30 0.16
C LYS A 12 -13.59 -2.62 -0.55
N ASP A 13 -12.96 -3.55 0.16
CA ASP A 13 -12.89 -4.96 -0.25
C ASP A 13 -14.20 -5.70 0.06
N TRP A 14 -14.28 -6.98 -0.34
CA TRP A 14 -15.45 -7.83 -0.09
C TRP A 14 -15.76 -8.06 1.41
N LYS A 15 -14.78 -7.80 2.31
CA LYS A 15 -14.95 -7.83 3.78
C LYS A 15 -15.36 -6.48 4.35
N HIS A 16 -15.76 -5.53 3.52
CA HIS A 16 -16.10 -4.16 3.89
C HIS A 16 -14.94 -3.34 4.51
N GLU A 17 -13.68 -3.79 4.33
CA GLU A 17 -12.51 -3.06 4.79
C GLU A 17 -11.96 -2.15 3.69
N TYR A 18 -11.64 -0.89 4.03
CA TYR A 18 -11.01 0.02 3.07
C TYR A 18 -9.58 -0.39 2.73
N ARG A 19 -9.28 -0.38 1.44
CA ARG A 19 -7.95 -0.64 0.88
C ARG A 19 -7.45 0.57 0.13
N LEU A 20 -6.17 0.86 0.30
CA LEU A 20 -5.45 1.89 -0.44
C LEU A 20 -4.44 1.21 -1.36
N PHE A 21 -4.51 1.51 -2.64
CA PHE A 21 -3.55 1.02 -3.64
C PHE A 21 -3.35 2.05 -4.75
N SER A 22 -2.39 1.84 -5.62
CA SER A 22 -2.08 2.71 -6.75
C SER A 22 -2.03 1.90 -8.04
N ALA A 23 -2.44 2.50 -9.16
CA ALA A 23 -2.41 1.88 -10.49
C ALA A 23 -0.99 1.40 -10.85
N HIS A 24 0.00 2.22 -10.57
CA HIS A 24 1.38 1.90 -10.89
C HIS A 24 2.17 1.56 -9.64
N PRO A 25 2.38 0.28 -9.32
CA PRO A 25 3.17 -0.10 -8.16
C PRO A 25 4.61 0.38 -8.33
N SER A 26 5.12 1.12 -7.37
CA SER A 26 6.53 1.51 -7.35
C SER A 26 7.30 0.64 -6.37
N SER A 27 8.51 0.20 -6.79
CA SER A 27 9.41 -0.44 -5.84
C SER A 27 9.69 0.53 -4.67
N PRO A 28 9.64 0.08 -3.42
CA PRO A 28 9.93 0.92 -2.26
C PRO A 28 11.40 1.32 -2.15
N LEU A 29 12.31 0.67 -2.88
CA LEU A 29 13.75 0.88 -2.75
C LEU A 29 14.34 1.72 -3.89
N PRO A 30 15.38 2.54 -3.60
CA PRO A 30 16.14 3.24 -4.63
C PRO A 30 16.88 2.26 -5.55
N ALA A 31 16.91 2.59 -6.85
CA ALA A 31 17.47 1.72 -7.89
C ALA A 31 19.01 1.58 -7.85
N ASP A 32 19.71 2.42 -7.09
CA ASP A 32 21.12 2.75 -7.32
C ASP A 32 22.15 1.91 -6.54
N SER A 33 21.73 0.96 -5.70
CA SER A 33 22.70 0.14 -4.94
C SER A 33 22.62 -1.35 -5.29
N SER A 34 23.73 -1.88 -5.83
CA SER A 34 23.80 -3.27 -6.31
C SER A 34 23.63 -4.32 -5.19
N TRP A 35 24.12 -4.05 -3.98
CA TRP A 35 23.96 -4.96 -2.83
C TRP A 35 22.55 -4.91 -2.25
N ILE A 36 21.91 -3.73 -2.21
CA ILE A 36 20.50 -3.57 -1.80
C ILE A 36 19.59 -4.29 -2.78
N ARG A 37 19.90 -4.26 -4.08
CA ARG A 37 19.15 -5.02 -5.09
C ARG A 37 19.25 -6.52 -4.88
N LYS A 38 20.43 -7.07 -4.56
CA LYS A 38 20.59 -8.49 -4.24
C LYS A 38 19.86 -8.89 -2.97
N ALA A 39 19.97 -8.09 -1.90
CA ALA A 39 19.23 -8.31 -0.65
C ALA A 39 17.71 -8.20 -0.90
N TRP A 40 17.28 -7.29 -1.76
CA TRP A 40 15.89 -7.13 -2.16
C TRP A 40 15.36 -8.30 -2.97
N GLU A 41 16.12 -8.87 -3.90
CA GLU A 41 15.71 -10.08 -4.65
C GLU A 41 15.50 -11.28 -3.71
N VAL A 42 16.36 -11.45 -2.71
CA VAL A 42 16.20 -12.48 -1.68
C VAL A 42 14.97 -12.20 -0.81
N ALA A 43 14.78 -10.94 -0.42
CA ALA A 43 13.64 -10.51 0.37
C ALA A 43 12.33 -10.55 -0.44
N LYS A 44 12.35 -10.22 -1.72
CA LYS A 44 11.20 -10.31 -2.61
C LYS A 44 10.68 -11.75 -2.71
N LYS A 45 11.57 -12.74 -2.75
CA LYS A 45 11.17 -14.16 -2.67
C LYS A 45 10.45 -14.49 -1.35
N LYS A 46 10.86 -13.88 -0.23
CA LYS A 46 10.19 -14.04 1.09
C LYS A 46 8.98 -13.11 1.24
N LEU A 47 8.99 -11.91 0.67
CA LEU A 47 7.86 -10.99 0.60
C LEU A 47 6.73 -11.50 -0.31
N MET A 48 7.01 -12.41 -1.24
CA MET A 48 5.98 -13.16 -1.98
C MET A 48 5.09 -14.02 -1.06
N LEU A 49 5.51 -14.28 0.17
CA LEU A 49 4.68 -14.91 1.20
C LEU A 49 3.70 -13.94 1.85
N LEU A 50 3.86 -12.62 1.67
CA LEU A 50 2.90 -11.64 2.16
C LEU A 50 1.65 -11.65 1.26
N PRO A 51 0.45 -11.53 1.85
CA PRO A 51 -0.77 -11.35 1.08
C PRO A 51 -0.61 -10.19 0.09
N GLN A 52 -1.01 -10.39 -1.16
CA GLN A 52 -0.91 -9.38 -2.24
C GLN A 52 -1.52 -8.03 -1.82
N ARG A 53 -2.58 -8.04 -1.03
CA ARG A 53 -3.20 -6.86 -0.42
C ARG A 53 -2.22 -6.01 0.38
N THR A 54 -1.45 -6.66 1.27
CA THR A 54 -0.47 -5.96 2.11
C THR A 54 0.64 -5.38 1.26
N LEU A 55 1.15 -6.16 0.31
CA LEU A 55 2.21 -5.73 -0.59
C LEU A 55 1.79 -4.50 -1.42
N ARG A 56 0.62 -4.52 -2.03
CA ARG A 56 0.10 -3.39 -2.83
C ARG A 56 -0.12 -2.14 -1.99
N GLN A 57 -0.58 -2.29 -0.76
CA GLN A 57 -0.75 -1.17 0.16
C GLN A 57 0.60 -0.55 0.58
N GLU A 58 1.62 -1.36 0.87
CA GLU A 58 2.97 -0.88 1.15
C GLU A 58 3.58 -0.15 -0.05
N GLN A 59 3.37 -0.68 -1.24
CA GLN A 59 3.80 -0.04 -2.49
C GLN A 59 3.11 1.32 -2.71
N ALA A 60 1.81 1.44 -2.38
CA ALA A 60 1.09 2.71 -2.46
C ALA A 60 1.69 3.75 -1.49
N PHE A 61 2.00 3.36 -0.26
CA PHE A 61 2.66 4.27 0.69
C PHE A 61 4.07 4.65 0.24
N ALA A 62 4.85 3.70 -0.28
CA ALA A 62 6.19 3.98 -0.81
C ALA A 62 6.13 4.93 -2.03
N ARG A 63 5.12 4.78 -2.90
CA ARG A 63 4.88 5.69 -4.01
C ARG A 63 4.63 7.12 -3.54
N ALA A 64 3.92 7.30 -2.45
CA ALA A 64 3.65 8.63 -1.90
C ALA A 64 4.93 9.43 -1.59
N LEU A 65 6.06 8.77 -1.32
CA LEU A 65 7.36 9.43 -1.14
C LEU A 65 7.95 10.01 -2.42
N LYS A 66 7.56 9.47 -3.57
CA LYS A 66 8.08 9.89 -4.89
C LYS A 66 7.23 10.98 -5.55
N ILE A 67 6.07 11.29 -4.98
CA ILE A 67 5.15 12.30 -5.51
C ILE A 67 5.68 13.69 -5.15
N SER A 68 6.02 14.48 -6.16
CA SER A 68 6.43 15.88 -6.02
C SER A 68 5.24 16.84 -6.00
N GLU A 69 4.17 16.51 -6.71
CA GLU A 69 2.97 17.32 -6.86
C GLU A 69 2.34 17.68 -5.50
N PRO A 70 1.78 18.89 -5.33
CA PRO A 70 1.18 19.32 -4.09
C PRO A 70 -0.11 18.56 -3.76
N ALA A 71 -0.85 18.16 -4.79
CA ALA A 71 -2.11 17.44 -4.66
C ALA A 71 -2.02 16.00 -5.21
N VAL A 72 -2.86 15.12 -4.70
CA VAL A 72 -3.00 13.71 -5.15
C VAL A 72 -4.47 13.40 -5.43
N GLY A 73 -4.73 12.68 -6.52
CA GLY A 73 -6.06 12.17 -6.84
C GLY A 73 -6.40 10.95 -5.99
N VAL A 74 -7.62 10.88 -5.49
CA VAL A 74 -8.15 9.72 -4.77
C VAL A 74 -9.46 9.29 -5.42
N LEU A 75 -9.40 8.18 -6.17
CA LEU A 75 -10.58 7.54 -6.74
C LEU A 75 -11.26 6.65 -5.69
N HIS A 76 -12.58 6.74 -5.60
CA HIS A 76 -13.36 6.01 -4.61
C HIS A 76 -14.73 5.58 -5.12
N GLY A 77 -15.40 4.68 -4.39
CA GLY A 77 -16.74 4.15 -4.72
C GLY A 77 -17.88 4.76 -3.90
N HIS A 78 -17.70 5.87 -3.20
CA HIS A 78 -18.72 6.48 -2.37
C HIS A 78 -19.34 7.73 -3.03
N ALA A 79 -20.63 8.00 -2.78
CA ALA A 79 -21.32 9.16 -3.37
C ALA A 79 -20.99 10.50 -2.68
N ASP A 80 -20.50 10.48 -1.44
CA ASP A 80 -20.23 11.67 -0.63
C ASP A 80 -18.72 11.86 -0.41
N ASP A 81 -18.15 12.88 -1.06
CA ASP A 81 -16.72 13.21 -0.99
C ASP A 81 -16.29 13.70 0.40
N LYS A 82 -17.17 14.38 1.14
CA LYS A 82 -16.85 14.85 2.50
C LYS A 82 -16.72 13.68 3.45
N TRP A 83 -17.62 12.72 3.33
CA TRP A 83 -17.56 11.50 4.12
C TRP A 83 -16.31 10.68 3.81
N ILE A 84 -15.99 10.52 2.51
CA ILE A 84 -14.80 9.76 2.09
C ILE A 84 -13.50 10.44 2.55
N ASN A 85 -13.44 11.76 2.51
CA ASN A 85 -12.30 12.53 3.03
C ASN A 85 -12.06 12.23 4.51
N ALA A 86 -13.09 12.35 5.35
CA ALA A 86 -12.98 12.03 6.78
C ALA A 86 -12.53 10.56 7.00
N ARG A 87 -13.09 9.63 6.21
CA ARG A 87 -12.77 8.21 6.31
C ARG A 87 -11.34 7.90 5.85
N PHE A 88 -10.87 8.55 4.79
CA PHE A 88 -9.51 8.42 4.29
C PHE A 88 -8.48 8.94 5.30
N HIS A 89 -8.72 10.13 5.86
CA HIS A 89 -7.86 10.69 6.91
C HIS A 89 -7.82 9.77 8.16
N TYR A 90 -8.97 9.28 8.62
CA TYR A 90 -9.03 8.31 9.71
C TYR A 90 -8.21 7.04 9.40
N PHE A 91 -8.37 6.50 8.19
CA PHE A 91 -7.61 5.33 7.72
C PHE A 91 -6.10 5.60 7.75
N LEU A 92 -5.65 6.74 7.21
CA LEU A 92 -4.23 7.11 7.21
C LEU A 92 -3.68 7.29 8.64
N HIS A 93 -4.42 7.93 9.55
CA HIS A 93 -4.02 8.08 10.95
C HIS A 93 -3.92 6.72 11.66
N LYS A 94 -4.89 5.85 11.49
CA LYS A 94 -4.87 4.48 12.02
C LYS A 94 -3.65 3.71 11.51
N LYS A 95 -3.38 3.76 10.19
CA LYS A 95 -2.23 3.09 9.58
C LYS A 95 -0.90 3.69 10.04
N ARG A 96 -0.82 5.01 10.19
CA ARG A 96 0.37 5.67 10.74
C ARG A 96 0.71 5.17 12.13
N THR A 97 -0.27 5.10 13.03
CA THR A 97 -0.06 4.62 14.39
C THR A 97 0.36 3.14 14.40
N GLN A 98 -0.31 2.30 13.63
CA GLN A 98 0.08 0.89 13.50
C GLN A 98 1.53 0.74 13.01
N ARG A 99 1.94 1.51 11.98
CA ARG A 99 3.30 1.45 11.44
C ARG A 99 4.34 1.99 12.42
N LEU A 100 4.00 3.02 13.19
CA LEU A 100 4.89 3.53 14.22
C LEU A 100 5.22 2.45 15.26
N PHE A 101 4.23 1.73 15.76
CA PHE A 101 4.46 0.65 16.72
C PHE A 101 5.31 -0.48 16.14
N ILE A 102 5.07 -0.86 14.87
CA ILE A 102 5.87 -1.88 14.19
C ILE A 102 7.32 -1.41 14.06
N VAL A 103 7.55 -0.19 13.58
CA VAL A 103 8.89 0.40 13.40
C VAL A 103 9.65 0.48 14.72
N VAL A 104 8.99 0.90 15.80
CA VAL A 104 9.59 0.94 17.14
C VAL A 104 9.96 -0.46 17.62
N GLY A 105 9.06 -1.43 17.48
CA GLY A 105 9.33 -2.82 17.83
C GLY A 105 10.49 -3.41 17.04
N GLU A 106 10.54 -3.19 15.73
CA GLU A 106 11.64 -3.67 14.89
C GLU A 106 12.96 -2.96 15.22
N ALA A 107 12.93 -1.64 15.50
CA ALA A 107 14.11 -0.89 15.92
C ALA A 107 14.71 -1.43 17.24
N LEU A 108 13.88 -1.89 18.16
CA LEU A 108 14.33 -2.55 19.40
C LEU A 108 14.90 -3.95 19.14
N LEU A 109 14.44 -4.64 18.09
CA LEU A 109 14.99 -5.95 17.71
C LEU A 109 16.34 -5.88 17.00
N VAL A 110 16.65 -4.75 16.33
CA VAL A 110 17.92 -4.57 15.59
C VAL A 110 19.15 -4.79 16.48
N PRO A 111 19.31 -4.16 17.68
CA PRO A 111 20.46 -4.43 18.54
C PRO A 111 20.49 -5.88 19.04
N ILE A 112 19.34 -6.45 19.37
CA ILE A 112 19.25 -7.86 19.82
C ILE A 112 19.75 -8.81 18.75
N THR A 113 19.27 -8.64 17.51
CA THR A 113 19.71 -9.46 16.38
C THR A 113 21.15 -9.11 15.94
N GLY A 114 21.60 -7.90 16.21
CA GLY A 114 22.99 -7.46 15.99
C GLY A 114 24.00 -8.25 16.83
N PHE A 115 23.68 -8.60 18.08
CA PHE A 115 24.52 -9.45 18.90
C PHE A 115 24.73 -10.85 18.31
N LEU A 116 23.79 -11.35 17.49
CA LEU A 116 23.93 -12.63 16.81
C LEU A 116 25.00 -12.63 15.71
N VAL A 117 25.54 -11.46 15.33
CA VAL A 117 26.69 -11.35 14.39
C VAL A 117 27.95 -12.04 14.92
N TRP A 118 28.07 -12.14 16.26
CA TRP A 118 29.21 -12.80 16.90
C TRP A 118 29.16 -14.34 16.79
N LEU A 119 28.04 -14.90 16.37
CA LEU A 119 27.92 -16.34 16.09
C LEU A 119 28.45 -16.65 14.68
N PRO A 120 29.28 -17.70 14.52
CA PRO A 120 29.79 -18.10 13.21
C PRO A 120 28.62 -18.50 12.28
N GLY A 121 28.49 -17.81 11.14
CA GLY A 121 27.48 -18.05 10.12
C GLY A 121 26.84 -16.76 9.59
N PRO A 122 26.11 -16.85 8.46
CA PRO A 122 25.43 -15.68 7.90
C PRO A 122 24.29 -15.25 8.82
N ASN A 123 24.37 -14.02 9.36
CA ASN A 123 23.33 -13.47 10.23
C ASN A 123 22.07 -13.06 9.43
N VAL A 124 21.36 -14.06 8.92
CA VAL A 124 20.13 -13.88 8.12
C VAL A 124 19.05 -13.16 8.94
N ALA A 125 19.02 -13.40 10.26
CA ALA A 125 18.02 -12.79 11.14
C ALA A 125 18.19 -11.26 11.21
N PHE A 126 19.41 -10.76 11.38
CA PHE A 126 19.71 -9.32 11.40
C PHE A 126 19.31 -8.65 10.08
N TYR A 127 19.73 -9.22 8.95
CA TYR A 127 19.38 -8.65 7.64
C TYR A 127 17.87 -8.67 7.37
N ALA A 128 17.17 -9.71 7.81
CA ALA A 128 15.71 -9.79 7.68
C ALA A 128 15.01 -8.69 8.49
N VAL A 129 15.40 -8.49 9.76
CA VAL A 129 14.83 -7.44 10.64
C VAL A 129 15.17 -6.05 10.10
N ALA A 130 16.42 -5.80 9.70
CA ALA A 130 16.82 -4.52 9.14
C ALA A 130 16.05 -4.17 7.86
N LEU A 131 15.79 -5.15 6.99
CA LEU A 131 15.01 -4.95 5.77
C LEU A 131 13.54 -4.65 6.07
N LEU A 132 12.93 -5.37 7.01
CA LEU A 132 11.57 -5.10 7.46
C LEU A 132 11.46 -3.70 8.04
N LEU A 133 12.39 -3.31 8.91
CA LEU A 133 12.46 -1.97 9.48
C LEU A 133 12.52 -0.89 8.40
N ILE A 134 13.39 -1.04 7.39
CA ILE A 134 13.47 -0.09 6.27
C ILE A 134 12.14 -0.02 5.53
N THR A 135 11.52 -1.14 5.23
CA THR A 135 10.25 -1.20 4.49
C THR A 135 9.14 -0.50 5.26
N HIS A 136 8.98 -0.82 6.55
CA HIS A 136 7.95 -0.22 7.39
C HIS A 136 8.23 1.26 7.67
N TRP A 137 9.49 1.67 7.81
CA TRP A 137 9.89 3.07 7.94
C TRP A 137 9.55 3.89 6.69
N LEU A 138 9.81 3.36 5.49
CA LEU A 138 9.43 4.02 4.24
C LEU A 138 7.91 4.16 4.12
N SER A 139 7.16 3.12 4.46
CA SER A 139 5.69 3.17 4.49
C SER A 139 5.18 4.21 5.50
N PHE A 140 5.75 4.27 6.70
CA PHE A 140 5.41 5.29 7.70
C PHE A 140 5.67 6.71 7.19
N ARG A 141 6.82 6.95 6.56
CA ARG A 141 7.13 8.25 5.93
C ARG A 141 6.16 8.58 4.81
N GLY A 142 5.79 7.60 3.99
CA GLY A 142 4.83 7.76 2.91
C GLY A 142 3.44 8.16 3.41
N ILE A 143 2.95 7.52 4.47
CA ILE A 143 1.68 7.88 5.12
C ILE A 143 1.74 9.32 5.66
N ARG A 144 2.84 9.70 6.33
CA ARG A 144 3.03 11.09 6.81
C ARG A 144 3.03 12.11 5.69
N ARG A 145 3.59 11.74 4.53
CA ARG A 145 3.60 12.61 3.35
C ARG A 145 2.20 12.74 2.75
N LEU A 146 1.44 11.65 2.63
CA LEU A 146 0.04 11.70 2.21
C LEU A 146 -0.79 12.60 3.13
N LEU A 147 -0.67 12.48 4.44
CA LEU A 147 -1.40 13.32 5.41
C LEU A 147 -1.12 14.83 5.29
N ARG A 148 -0.06 15.23 4.60
CA ARG A 148 0.33 16.65 4.41
C ARG A 148 -0.01 17.18 3.03
N LYS A 149 -0.51 16.37 2.14
CA LYS A 149 -0.88 16.74 0.78
C LYS A 149 -2.35 17.07 0.69
N ASP A 150 -2.69 17.90 -0.28
CA ASP A 150 -4.08 18.10 -0.67
C ASP A 150 -4.61 16.89 -1.42
N HIS A 151 -5.88 16.56 -1.23
CA HIS A 151 -6.51 15.41 -1.84
C HIS A 151 -7.67 15.88 -2.72
N ALA A 152 -7.62 15.52 -4.01
CA ALA A 152 -8.73 15.67 -4.94
C ALA A 152 -9.50 14.33 -4.97
N TYR A 153 -10.71 14.32 -4.42
CA TYR A 153 -11.57 13.14 -4.40
C TYR A 153 -12.41 13.09 -5.65
N GLU A 154 -12.53 11.91 -6.25
CA GLU A 154 -13.33 11.67 -7.43
C GLU A 154 -14.04 10.33 -7.31
N ALA A 155 -15.38 10.36 -7.40
CA ALA A 155 -16.19 9.15 -7.39
C ALA A 155 -16.14 8.48 -8.77
N SER A 156 -15.64 7.24 -8.82
CA SER A 156 -15.67 6.45 -10.04
C SER A 156 -16.97 5.64 -10.15
N PRO A 157 -17.70 5.71 -11.28
CA PRO A 157 -18.92 4.94 -11.46
C PRO A 157 -18.73 3.42 -11.26
N LEU A 158 -17.62 2.86 -11.77
CA LEU A 158 -17.33 1.44 -11.60
C LEU A 158 -17.01 1.06 -10.15
N LEU A 159 -16.32 1.93 -9.41
CA LEU A 159 -16.05 1.69 -7.99
C LEU A 159 -17.30 1.85 -7.14
N VAL A 160 -18.23 2.75 -7.52
CA VAL A 160 -19.56 2.87 -6.89
C VAL A 160 -20.38 1.59 -7.13
N GLU A 161 -20.38 1.07 -8.36
CA GLU A 161 -21.06 -0.19 -8.70
C GLU A 161 -20.47 -1.37 -7.90
N TRP A 162 -19.14 -1.43 -7.77
CA TRP A 162 -18.45 -2.42 -6.94
C TRP A 162 -18.86 -2.32 -5.46
N GLU A 163 -18.77 -1.15 -4.84
CA GLU A 163 -19.12 -0.99 -3.42
C GLU A 163 -20.60 -1.27 -3.16
N ARG A 164 -21.47 -0.99 -4.12
CA ARG A 164 -22.89 -1.37 -4.06
C ARG A 164 -23.06 -2.88 -4.13
N ALA A 165 -22.40 -3.56 -5.08
CA ALA A 165 -22.45 -5.02 -5.18
C ALA A 165 -21.95 -5.70 -3.91
N VAL A 166 -20.89 -5.17 -3.29
CA VAL A 166 -20.38 -5.64 -1.99
C VAL A 166 -21.41 -5.43 -0.88
N ALA A 167 -22.04 -4.25 -0.82
CA ALA A 167 -23.05 -3.95 0.20
C ALA A 167 -24.29 -4.85 0.09
N GLU A 168 -24.71 -5.15 -1.13
CA GLU A 168 -25.85 -6.01 -1.47
C GLU A 168 -25.50 -7.52 -1.48
N LYS A 169 -24.23 -7.87 -1.24
CA LYS A 169 -23.70 -9.26 -1.25
C LYS A 169 -23.96 -9.98 -2.60
N ARG A 170 -23.86 -9.26 -3.71
CA ARG A 170 -24.04 -9.81 -5.07
C ARG A 170 -22.75 -10.47 -5.55
N GLU A 171 -22.34 -11.57 -4.91
CA GLU A 171 -21.06 -12.25 -5.18
C GLU A 171 -20.90 -12.74 -6.62
N LEU A 172 -22.01 -13.07 -7.32
CA LEU A 172 -22.00 -13.49 -8.71
C LEU A 172 -21.52 -12.39 -9.67
N ASP A 173 -21.71 -11.12 -9.31
CA ASP A 173 -21.31 -9.98 -10.12
C ASP A 173 -19.82 -9.63 -9.96
N PHE A 174 -19.18 -10.07 -8.87
CA PHE A 174 -17.81 -9.68 -8.52
C PHE A 174 -16.78 -9.99 -9.62
N PRO A 175 -16.76 -11.17 -10.26
CA PRO A 175 -15.76 -11.46 -11.28
C PRO A 175 -15.84 -10.50 -12.47
N ALA A 176 -17.05 -10.23 -12.96
CA ALA A 176 -17.28 -9.33 -14.11
C ALA A 176 -16.94 -7.88 -13.77
N LEU A 177 -17.31 -7.40 -12.56
CA LEU A 177 -16.98 -6.05 -12.11
C LEU A 177 -15.46 -5.87 -11.94
N LEU A 178 -14.77 -6.84 -11.34
CA LEU A 178 -13.34 -6.78 -11.16
C LEU A 178 -12.58 -6.78 -12.49
N GLU A 179 -13.03 -7.54 -13.48
CA GLU A 179 -12.45 -7.54 -14.82
C GLU A 179 -12.63 -6.17 -15.50
N ARG A 180 -13.82 -5.56 -15.38
CA ARG A 180 -14.07 -4.21 -15.91
C ARG A 180 -13.19 -3.16 -15.24
N ILE A 181 -13.04 -3.21 -13.91
CA ILE A 181 -12.18 -2.30 -13.14
C ILE A 181 -10.71 -2.49 -13.55
N GLU A 182 -10.26 -3.75 -13.68
CA GLU A 182 -8.89 -4.10 -14.09
C GLU A 182 -8.56 -3.51 -15.47
N LYS A 183 -9.48 -3.65 -16.41
CA LYS A 183 -9.33 -3.14 -17.77
C LYS A 183 -9.39 -1.61 -17.85
N GLU A 184 -10.33 -0.97 -17.14
CA GLU A 184 -10.54 0.49 -17.18
C GLU A 184 -9.36 1.26 -16.58
N TYR A 185 -8.79 0.74 -15.49
CA TYR A 185 -7.73 1.45 -14.75
C TYR A 185 -6.35 0.84 -14.92
N ASP A 186 -6.18 -0.13 -15.82
CA ASP A 186 -4.91 -0.86 -16.03
C ASP A 186 -4.33 -1.42 -14.70
N LEU A 187 -5.18 -2.11 -13.94
CA LEU A 187 -4.91 -2.59 -12.58
C LEU A 187 -4.68 -4.10 -12.54
N GLU A 188 -3.49 -4.57 -12.85
CA GLU A 188 -3.20 -6.00 -12.76
C GLU A 188 -3.42 -6.60 -11.37
N GLY A 189 -4.19 -7.67 -11.30
CA GLY A 189 -4.38 -8.46 -10.11
C GLY A 189 -5.27 -7.83 -9.03
N ILE A 190 -6.17 -6.94 -9.40
CA ILE A 190 -7.13 -6.30 -8.47
C ILE A 190 -8.00 -7.32 -7.73
N ARG A 191 -8.30 -8.46 -8.35
CA ARG A 191 -9.02 -9.56 -7.72
C ARG A 191 -8.35 -10.02 -6.43
N LYS A 192 -7.01 -10.11 -6.40
CA LYS A 192 -6.25 -10.47 -5.20
C LYS A 192 -6.23 -9.38 -4.12
N ILE A 193 -6.62 -8.16 -4.47
CA ILE A 193 -6.69 -7.03 -3.54
C ILE A 193 -8.09 -6.92 -2.93
N LEU A 194 -9.12 -6.98 -3.76
CA LEU A 194 -10.49 -6.70 -3.35
C LEU A 194 -11.29 -7.96 -2.99
N PHE A 195 -10.93 -9.13 -3.52
CA PHE A 195 -11.72 -10.37 -3.34
C PHE A 195 -10.91 -11.56 -2.79
N ALA A 196 -9.74 -11.40 -2.24
CA ALA A 196 -8.96 -12.53 -1.68
C ALA A 196 -9.17 -12.73 -0.17
#